data_6a3db3fc0ec25c185a696cb8f84faae9
#
_entry.id   6a3db3fc0ec25c185a696cb8f84faae9
#
_cell.length_a   1.000
_cell.length_b   1.000
_cell.length_c   1.000
_cell.angle_alpha   90.00
_cell.angle_beta   90.00
_cell.angle_gamma   90.00
#
_symmetry.space_group_name_H-M   'P 1'
#
loop_
_entity.id
_entity.type
_entity.pdbx_description
1 polymer ?
#
loop_
_entity_poly.entity_id
_entity_poly.type
_entity_poly.pdbx_seq_one_letter_code
_entity_poly.pdbx_strand_id
1 'polypeptide(L)'
;MVWRNTNIVHKNPIIFVPIVLILLTSCRTKEHIEFSTPILLEQKIVPEHSPDVFLIMYDAKIGKEPLLEAIKEYKCEIIYDYGTINGMALKKPEDKTLEETMLYFKKVKGVTNVEYDHIIRLTDPVKPKLEIK
;
A
#
# COMPACT_ATOMS: atom_id res chain seq x y z
N MET A 1 45.43 -47.82 -17.91
CA MET A 1 44.34 -48.75 -17.49
C MET A 1 43.01 -48.01 -17.76
N VAL A 2 42.33 -48.47 -18.78
CA VAL A 2 41.08 -47.82 -19.27
C VAL A 2 39.92 -48.70 -18.86
N TRP A 3 39.03 -48.19 -18.02
CA TRP A 3 37.75 -48.87 -17.74
C TRP A 3 36.68 -48.25 -18.63
N ARG A 4 36.18 -49.01 -19.59
CA ARG A 4 34.97 -48.67 -20.37
C ARG A 4 33.77 -49.17 -19.59
N ASN A 5 32.89 -48.24 -19.28
CA ASN A 5 31.59 -48.58 -18.73
C ASN A 5 30.58 -48.62 -19.89
N THR A 6 30.14 -49.83 -20.21
CA THR A 6 29.13 -50.05 -21.25
C THR A 6 27.75 -49.92 -20.66
N ASN A 7 27.05 -48.84 -20.99
CA ASN A 7 25.63 -48.69 -20.70
C ASN A 7 24.80 -49.63 -21.58
N ILE A 8 24.22 -50.61 -20.95
CA ILE A 8 23.20 -51.46 -21.59
C ILE A 8 21.86 -50.73 -21.44
N VAL A 9 21.44 -50.07 -22.51
CA VAL A 9 20.09 -49.52 -22.62
C VAL A 9 19.16 -50.67 -23.02
N HIS A 10 18.43 -51.21 -22.07
CA HIS A 10 17.31 -52.09 -22.33
C HIS A 10 16.13 -51.29 -22.88
N LYS A 11 16.02 -51.26 -24.19
CA LYS A 11 14.83 -50.79 -24.91
C LYS A 11 13.75 -51.87 -24.83
N ASN A 12 12.88 -51.81 -23.87
CA ASN A 12 11.63 -52.57 -23.92
C ASN A 12 10.52 -51.64 -24.39
N PRO A 13 10.14 -51.68 -25.66
CA PRO A 13 9.10 -50.78 -26.21
C PRO A 13 7.67 -51.13 -25.76
N ILE A 14 7.50 -52.31 -25.13
CA ILE A 14 6.16 -52.81 -24.75
C ILE A 14 5.59 -52.14 -23.50
N ILE A 15 6.44 -51.58 -22.63
CA ILE A 15 6.01 -50.98 -21.38
C ILE A 15 5.55 -49.54 -21.56
N PHE A 16 5.96 -48.88 -22.65
CA PHE A 16 5.59 -47.45 -22.90
C PHE A 16 4.17 -47.25 -23.43
N VAL A 17 3.60 -48.23 -24.11
CA VAL A 17 2.28 -48.11 -24.72
C VAL A 17 1.16 -47.98 -23.69
N PRO A 18 1.09 -48.75 -22.60
CA PRO A 18 0.03 -48.62 -21.62
C PRO A 18 0.14 -47.32 -20.77
N ILE A 19 1.38 -46.85 -20.54
CA ILE A 19 1.58 -45.60 -19.75
C ILE A 19 1.09 -44.37 -20.52
N VAL A 20 1.34 -44.32 -21.82
CA VAL A 20 0.85 -43.21 -22.68
C VAL A 20 -0.67 -43.25 -22.78
N LEU A 21 -1.28 -44.40 -22.83
CA LEU A 21 -2.74 -44.57 -22.90
C LEU A 21 -3.42 -44.12 -21.59
N ILE A 22 -2.78 -44.37 -20.43
CA ILE A 22 -3.31 -43.92 -19.12
C ILE A 22 -3.22 -42.40 -18.98
N LEU A 23 -2.19 -41.77 -19.53
CA LEU A 23 -2.05 -40.32 -19.50
C LEU A 23 -3.09 -39.57 -20.36
N LEU A 24 -3.63 -40.25 -21.41
CA LEU A 24 -4.63 -39.65 -22.27
C LEU A 24 -6.07 -39.72 -21.72
N THR A 25 -6.32 -40.60 -20.75
CA THR A 25 -7.65 -40.72 -20.13
C THR A 25 -7.84 -39.83 -18.89
N SER A 26 -6.75 -39.21 -18.37
CA SER A 26 -6.82 -38.31 -17.21
C SER A 26 -7.20 -36.86 -17.53
N CYS A 27 -7.60 -36.56 -18.74
CA CYS A 27 -7.93 -35.22 -19.17
C CYS A 27 -9.44 -35.04 -19.42
N ARG A 28 -10.28 -35.37 -18.42
CA ARG A 28 -11.71 -35.06 -18.48
C ARG A 28 -12.35 -34.96 -17.11
N THR A 29 -12.21 -33.81 -16.50
CA THR A 29 -13.25 -33.09 -15.77
C THR A 29 -12.73 -31.69 -15.47
N LYS A 30 -12.85 -30.79 -16.47
CA LYS A 30 -13.00 -29.40 -16.14
C LYS A 30 -14.47 -29.22 -15.72
N GLU A 31 -14.76 -29.44 -14.46
CA GLU A 31 -15.87 -28.77 -13.86
C GLU A 31 -15.46 -27.28 -13.82
N HIS A 32 -16.01 -26.55 -14.76
CA HIS A 32 -16.05 -25.11 -14.73
C HIS A 32 -16.96 -24.74 -13.55
N ILE A 33 -16.41 -24.74 -12.35
CA ILE A 33 -16.99 -23.96 -11.28
C ILE A 33 -16.68 -22.53 -11.67
N GLU A 34 -17.61 -21.91 -12.39
CA GLU A 34 -17.71 -20.46 -12.41
C GLU A 34 -18.06 -20.05 -10.98
N PHE A 35 -17.02 -19.95 -10.16
CA PHE A 35 -17.08 -19.15 -8.98
C PHE A 35 -17.17 -17.71 -9.51
N SER A 36 -18.41 -17.28 -9.75
CA SER A 36 -18.72 -15.86 -9.85
C SER A 36 -18.34 -15.26 -8.52
N THR A 37 -17.05 -14.98 -8.36
CA THR A 37 -16.62 -14.01 -7.39
C THR A 37 -17.41 -12.75 -7.73
N PRO A 38 -18.29 -12.26 -6.81
CA PRO A 38 -18.76 -10.91 -6.98
C PRO A 38 -17.48 -10.09 -7.14
N ILE A 39 -17.36 -9.43 -8.27
CA ILE A 39 -16.36 -8.38 -8.46
C ILE A 39 -16.74 -7.38 -7.38
N LEU A 40 -16.21 -7.58 -6.17
CA LEU A 40 -15.93 -6.49 -5.28
C LEU A 40 -15.06 -5.59 -6.13
N LEU A 41 -15.72 -4.61 -6.77
CA LEU A 41 -15.05 -3.41 -7.20
C LEU A 41 -14.35 -2.94 -5.95
N GLU A 42 -13.12 -3.38 -5.78
CA GLU A 42 -12.17 -2.80 -4.87
C GLU A 42 -12.04 -1.36 -5.35
N GLN A 43 -13.00 -0.54 -4.91
CA GLN A 43 -12.87 0.89 -5.01
C GLN A 43 -11.60 1.17 -4.25
N LYS A 44 -10.52 1.27 -5.01
CA LYS A 44 -9.27 1.84 -4.53
C LYS A 44 -9.66 3.21 -4.02
N ILE A 45 -9.97 3.26 -2.72
CA ILE A 45 -10.19 4.50 -2.00
C ILE A 45 -8.81 5.16 -2.05
N VAL A 46 -8.61 6.00 -3.07
CA VAL A 46 -7.46 6.89 -3.08
C VAL A 46 -7.77 7.85 -1.94
N PRO A 47 -7.02 7.81 -0.85
CA PRO A 47 -7.26 8.74 0.24
C PRO A 47 -7.08 10.14 -0.33
N GLU A 48 -8.19 10.88 -0.35
CA GLU A 48 -8.15 12.27 -0.77
C GLU A 48 -7.45 13.06 0.33
N HIS A 49 -6.32 13.61 0.02
CA HIS A 49 -5.57 14.46 0.94
C HIS A 49 -5.57 15.91 0.44
N SER A 50 -5.36 16.84 1.36
CA SER A 50 -5.18 18.24 1.02
C SER A 50 -3.95 18.40 0.11
N PRO A 51 -4.04 19.17 -0.98
CA PRO A 51 -2.91 19.37 -1.88
C PRO A 51 -1.82 20.27 -1.29
N ASP A 52 -2.13 21.06 -0.26
CA ASP A 52 -1.24 22.10 0.25
C ASP A 52 -0.94 21.98 1.75
N VAL A 53 -1.71 21.16 2.48
CA VAL A 53 -1.60 21.02 3.94
C VAL A 53 -1.10 19.65 4.32
N PHE A 54 -0.26 19.60 5.35
CA PHE A 54 0.28 18.38 5.92
C PHE A 54 0.38 18.50 7.45
N LEU A 55 0.44 17.35 8.11
CA LEU A 55 0.51 17.25 9.56
C LEU A 55 1.92 16.89 10.00
N ILE A 56 2.40 17.54 11.06
CA ILE A 56 3.67 17.23 11.70
C ILE A 56 3.43 16.89 13.16
N MET A 57 4.07 15.82 13.63
CA MET A 57 4.16 15.48 15.04
C MET A 57 5.59 15.71 15.52
N TYR A 58 5.75 16.21 16.74
CA TYR A 58 7.07 16.47 17.34
C TYR A 58 7.19 15.86 18.75
N ASP A 59 8.42 15.60 19.17
CA ASP A 59 8.72 15.07 20.51
C ASP A 59 8.60 16.16 21.56
N ALA A 60 7.69 15.98 22.52
CA ALA A 60 7.49 16.90 23.64
C ALA A 60 8.77 17.13 24.48
N LYS A 61 9.69 16.17 24.52
CA LYS A 61 10.95 16.31 25.28
C LYS A 61 11.92 17.27 24.62
N ILE A 62 11.89 17.37 23.29
CA ILE A 62 12.72 18.28 22.51
C ILE A 62 12.07 19.65 22.42
N GLY A 63 10.73 19.68 22.49
CA GLY A 63 9.95 20.90 22.34
C GLY A 63 9.69 21.25 20.87
N LYS A 64 8.95 22.33 20.67
CA LYS A 64 8.57 22.80 19.34
C LYS A 64 9.50 23.85 18.75
N GLU A 65 10.47 24.33 19.49
CA GLU A 65 11.37 25.42 19.09
C GLU A 65 12.13 25.13 17.80
N PRO A 66 12.80 23.96 17.61
CA PRO A 66 13.49 23.64 16.36
C PRO A 66 12.52 23.57 15.16
N LEU A 67 11.30 23.10 15.41
CA LEU A 67 10.26 23.04 14.38
C LEU A 67 9.80 24.45 13.98
N LEU A 68 9.61 25.37 14.93
CA LEU A 68 9.20 26.74 14.65
C LEU A 68 10.28 27.52 13.87
N GLU A 69 11.56 27.27 14.14
CA GLU A 69 12.67 27.82 13.37
C GLU A 69 12.63 27.33 11.92
N ALA A 70 12.48 26.00 11.73
CA ALA A 70 12.39 25.39 10.41
C ALA A 70 11.16 25.91 9.61
N ILE A 71 10.02 26.12 10.27
CA ILE A 71 8.81 26.68 9.66
C ILE A 71 9.08 28.09 9.11
N LYS A 72 9.77 28.93 9.89
CA LYS A 72 10.12 30.29 9.47
C LYS A 72 11.12 30.29 8.32
N GLU A 73 12.15 29.45 8.40
CA GLU A 73 13.17 29.30 7.37
C GLU A 73 12.59 28.84 6.04
N TYR A 74 11.74 27.82 6.09
CA TYR A 74 11.09 27.24 4.90
C TYR A 74 9.88 28.03 4.40
N LYS A 75 9.43 29.04 5.16
CA LYS A 75 8.29 29.91 4.86
C LYS A 75 6.95 29.17 4.78
N CYS A 76 6.77 28.15 5.62
CA CYS A 76 5.47 27.51 5.79
C CYS A 76 4.55 28.35 6.67
N GLU A 77 3.24 28.21 6.44
CA GLU A 77 2.20 28.83 7.27
C GLU A 77 1.66 27.82 8.27
N ILE A 78 1.50 28.23 9.53
CA ILE A 78 0.87 27.41 10.56
C ILE A 78 -0.64 27.59 10.44
N ILE A 79 -1.36 26.52 10.06
CA ILE A 79 -2.83 26.52 9.99
C ILE A 79 -3.41 26.24 11.37
N TYR A 80 -2.84 25.25 12.07
CA TYR A 80 -3.31 24.87 13.40
C TYR A 80 -2.20 24.29 14.27
N ASP A 81 -2.21 24.60 15.58
CA ASP A 81 -1.31 24.04 16.59
C ASP A 81 -2.12 23.12 17.53
N TYR A 82 -1.90 21.82 17.41
CA TYR A 82 -2.52 20.78 18.23
C TYR A 82 -1.68 20.52 19.51
N GLY A 83 -1.58 21.48 20.41
CA GLY A 83 -0.72 21.41 21.57
C GLY A 83 -0.93 20.15 22.43
N THR A 84 -2.15 19.61 22.48
CA THR A 84 -2.48 18.42 23.29
C THR A 84 -1.80 17.14 22.78
N ILE A 85 -1.56 17.04 21.49
CA ILE A 85 -0.97 15.86 20.86
C ILE A 85 0.42 16.11 20.29
N ASN A 86 1.02 17.26 20.56
CA ASN A 86 2.32 17.70 20.06
C ASN A 86 2.38 17.63 18.52
N GLY A 87 1.36 18.19 17.87
CA GLY A 87 1.20 18.20 16.43
C GLY A 87 0.91 19.61 15.89
N MET A 88 1.18 19.82 14.62
CA MET A 88 0.84 21.03 13.88
C MET A 88 0.37 20.70 12.48
N ALA A 89 -0.64 21.46 12.00
CA ALA A 89 -1.01 21.47 10.59
C ALA A 89 -0.30 22.65 9.91
N LEU A 90 0.44 22.36 8.87
CA LEU A 90 1.22 23.36 8.14
C LEU A 90 0.79 23.40 6.67
N LYS A 91 0.75 24.59 6.11
CA LYS A 91 0.59 24.81 4.68
C LYS A 91 1.95 25.04 4.04
N LYS A 92 2.19 24.35 2.95
CA LYS A 92 3.42 24.51 2.17
C LYS A 92 3.53 25.88 1.53
N PRO A 93 4.72 26.39 1.21
CA PRO A 93 4.89 27.56 0.36
C PRO A 93 4.39 27.29 -1.07
N GLU A 94 3.97 28.34 -1.78
CA GLU A 94 3.43 28.22 -3.14
C GLU A 94 4.46 27.73 -4.17
N ASP A 95 5.74 28.05 -3.96
CA ASP A 95 6.87 27.73 -4.84
C ASP A 95 7.44 26.34 -4.63
N LYS A 96 6.87 25.54 -3.71
CA LYS A 96 7.34 24.20 -3.34
C LYS A 96 6.25 23.13 -3.54
N THR A 97 6.69 21.90 -3.79
CA THR A 97 5.78 20.75 -3.78
C THR A 97 5.50 20.29 -2.36
N LEU A 98 4.39 19.58 -2.15
CA LEU A 98 4.03 19.04 -0.85
C LEU A 98 5.04 17.97 -0.41
N GLU A 99 5.43 17.09 -1.32
CA GLU A 99 6.39 16.00 -1.08
C GLU A 99 7.77 16.54 -0.71
N GLU A 100 8.26 17.55 -1.43
CA GLU A 100 9.55 18.19 -1.14
C GLU A 100 9.54 18.82 0.25
N THR A 101 8.46 19.52 0.57
CA THR A 101 8.27 20.14 1.88
C THR A 101 8.24 19.11 3.00
N MET A 102 7.46 18.04 2.84
CA MET A 102 7.41 16.94 3.82
C MET A 102 8.77 16.26 4.02
N LEU A 103 9.53 16.06 2.95
CA LEU A 103 10.89 15.49 3.02
C LEU A 103 11.88 16.39 3.77
N TYR A 104 11.74 17.70 3.65
CA TYR A 104 12.54 18.65 4.42
C TYR A 104 12.21 18.52 5.92
N PHE A 105 10.93 18.56 6.30
CA PHE A 105 10.53 18.51 7.69
C PHE A 105 10.82 17.17 8.37
N LYS A 106 10.85 16.06 7.66
CA LYS A 106 11.29 14.75 8.19
C LYS A 106 12.72 14.76 8.73
N LYS A 107 13.55 15.71 8.32
CA LYS A 107 14.95 15.84 8.76
C LYS A 107 15.11 16.83 9.91
N VAL A 108 14.08 17.57 10.28
CA VAL A 108 14.12 18.55 11.34
C VAL A 108 14.21 17.85 12.69
N LYS A 109 15.12 18.34 13.54
CA LYS A 109 15.33 17.79 14.89
C LYS A 109 14.05 17.87 15.70
N GLY A 110 13.68 16.75 16.31
CA GLY A 110 12.49 16.67 17.16
C GLY A 110 11.20 16.32 16.39
N VAL A 111 11.19 16.32 15.08
CA VAL A 111 10.05 15.82 14.30
C VAL A 111 10.02 14.29 14.38
N THR A 112 8.89 13.75 14.77
CA THR A 112 8.67 12.31 14.93
C THR A 112 7.91 11.72 13.76
N ASN A 113 6.97 12.49 13.18
CA ASN A 113 6.19 12.04 12.04
C ASN A 113 5.77 13.22 11.15
N VAL A 114 5.60 12.96 9.85
CA VAL A 114 5.07 13.90 8.87
C VAL A 114 4.11 13.13 7.96
N GLU A 115 2.85 13.53 7.96
CA GLU A 115 1.76 12.87 7.26
C GLU A 115 0.97 13.85 6.38
N TYR A 116 0.28 13.30 5.39
CA TYR A 116 -0.70 14.06 4.62
C TYR A 116 -1.92 14.39 5.47
N ASP A 117 -2.49 15.55 5.24
CA ASP A 117 -3.78 15.90 5.82
C ASP A 117 -4.90 15.21 5.03
N HIS A 118 -5.46 14.15 5.59
CA HIS A 118 -6.50 13.34 4.95
C HIS A 118 -7.86 13.99 5.08
N ILE A 119 -8.51 14.25 3.96
CA ILE A 119 -9.89 14.78 3.92
C ILE A 119 -10.85 13.61 4.21
N ILE A 120 -11.47 13.65 5.38
CA ILE A 120 -12.55 12.71 5.72
C ILE A 120 -13.87 13.31 5.22
N ARG A 121 -14.44 12.73 4.15
CA ARG A 121 -15.80 13.04 3.74
C ARG A 121 -16.75 12.19 4.55
N LEU A 122 -17.59 12.80 5.35
CA LEU A 122 -18.73 12.11 5.95
C LEU A 122 -19.72 11.81 4.83
N THR A 123 -19.71 10.60 4.32
CA THR A 123 -20.78 10.11 3.46
C THR A 123 -22.06 10.10 4.27
N ASP A 124 -23.15 10.59 3.67
CA ASP A 124 -24.46 10.53 4.28
C ASP A 124 -24.72 9.13 4.85
N PRO A 125 -25.30 9.01 6.06
CA PRO A 125 -25.58 7.71 6.65
C PRO A 125 -26.41 6.89 5.69
N VAL A 126 -25.92 5.71 5.30
CA VAL A 126 -26.67 4.76 4.48
C VAL A 126 -27.97 4.48 5.20
N LYS A 127 -29.08 5.04 4.70
CA LYS A 127 -30.41 4.74 5.24
C LYS A 127 -30.61 3.24 5.09
N PRO A 128 -30.81 2.47 6.17
CA PRO A 128 -31.10 1.05 6.06
C PRO A 128 -32.37 0.90 5.24
N LYS A 129 -32.29 0.21 4.11
CA LYS A 129 -33.43 -0.14 3.30
C LYS A 129 -34.19 -1.22 4.08
N LEU A 130 -35.18 -0.79 4.88
CA LEU A 130 -36.12 -1.70 5.53
C LEU A 130 -37.02 -2.30 4.43
N GLU A 131 -36.64 -3.49 3.97
CA GLU A 131 -37.57 -4.33 3.22
C GLU A 131 -38.55 -4.97 4.22
N ILE A 132 -39.72 -4.34 4.41
CA ILE A 132 -40.81 -4.93 5.13
C ILE A 132 -41.47 -5.94 4.17
N LYS A 133 -41.41 -7.22 4.54
CA LYS A 133 -41.98 -8.33 3.79
C LYS A 133 -43.33 -8.66 4.39
#